data_17cf29e7aeedf8be8014aefafea51752
#
_entry.id   17cf29e7aeedf8be8014aefafea51752
#
_cell.length_a   1.000
_cell.length_b   1.000
_cell.length_c   1.000
_cell.angle_alpha   90.00
_cell.angle_beta   90.00
_cell.angle_gamma   90.00
#
_symmetry.space_group_name_H-M   'P 1'
#
loop_
_entity.id
_entity.type
_entity.pdbx_description
1 polymer ?
#
loop_
_entity_poly.entity_id
_entity_poly.type
_entity_poly.pdbx_seq_one_letter_code
_entity_poly.pdbx_strand_id
1 'polypeptide(L)'
;MTKFLLYALLVLLAFSLPFEIIHPILLLPWFAFTNLELLALASIVVWLVDRFMSLPRGAQSAMKSGTQKPQIFADFFIRCYPPNPMNPRSIFKSAPPLLWLPVLFLALTLLSAALAPAHRLDALKFATRVATGLTVFWMLVDSVRSRAHLAALLWALVLGAGFSALVGLGEALAWPPLVSLLPLFKEAPTLVGGTLRVSASLQYATIAAIFFEMSVPLALALAATARTRLQRGLALAVALLCTASVVLTLSRAGMALLAALLALLLVLAWRQPRFRPLLPSTIYTLAALLAVTGALTWRTENFRTRLVTENDLGWYGAAYSVPASLRLTAGEAITLTVSVQNTGTAQWHTSGANPFALAYYWLLDDGQVAEKGHVEVALPQPVAPRAGVDVAVTLRPALPPGDYQLVWGMLQHNILWFRHRNVPEAHTYVHLEEGAGSVALLPESGATLPGGAMLTQPPTVGRLDLWRAALRIWAERPLLGVGPDNFRHLYGRYLNLSAWDDRLHANNLYLELLTGWGVAGTLAFASLLWVIARRWLRLWRAATGAAAIWSLALGSSFLIFFLHGFLDYFLEFVPLYLLFWMVTGLIVALSSEF
;
A
#
# COMPACT_ATOMS: atom_id res chain seq x y z
N MET A 1 29.62 -3.71 -23.84
CA MET A 1 28.81 -4.81 -23.29
C MET A 1 28.15 -4.40 -21.97
N THR A 2 28.87 -3.91 -20.97
CA THR A 2 28.35 -3.53 -19.64
C THR A 2 27.25 -2.47 -19.70
N LYS A 3 27.41 -1.39 -20.47
CA LYS A 3 26.38 -0.34 -20.62
C LYS A 3 25.08 -0.84 -21.24
N PHE A 4 25.15 -1.75 -22.21
CA PHE A 4 23.97 -2.38 -22.79
C PHE A 4 23.25 -3.25 -21.78
N LEU A 5 24.01 -4.08 -21.04
CA LEU A 5 23.46 -4.94 -20.00
C LEU A 5 22.80 -4.12 -18.89
N LEU A 6 23.46 -3.06 -18.41
CA LEU A 6 22.89 -2.15 -17.40
C LEU A 6 21.57 -1.55 -17.87
N TYR A 7 21.52 -1.07 -19.10
CA TYR A 7 20.33 -0.47 -19.65
C TYR A 7 19.18 -1.51 -19.79
N ALA A 8 19.50 -2.72 -20.25
CA ALA A 8 18.53 -3.81 -20.33
C ALA A 8 17.97 -4.19 -18.95
N LEU A 9 18.82 -4.24 -17.93
CA LEU A 9 18.40 -4.49 -16.55
C LEU A 9 17.51 -3.37 -16.00
N LEU A 10 17.80 -2.10 -16.30
CA LEU A 10 16.96 -0.97 -15.89
C LEU A 10 15.60 -1.00 -16.57
N VAL A 11 15.53 -1.36 -17.86
CA VAL A 11 14.26 -1.54 -18.59
C VAL A 11 13.47 -2.72 -18.00
N LEU A 12 14.14 -3.83 -17.70
CA LEU A 12 13.51 -4.97 -17.05
C LEU A 12 12.99 -4.62 -15.66
N LEU A 13 13.78 -3.91 -14.85
CA LEU A 13 13.38 -3.44 -13.52
C LEU A 13 12.14 -2.54 -13.63
N ALA A 14 12.15 -1.58 -14.57
CA ALA A 14 11.03 -0.67 -14.81
C ALA A 14 9.73 -1.43 -15.16
N PHE A 15 9.82 -2.44 -16.02
CA PHE A 15 8.68 -3.28 -16.39
C PHE A 15 8.19 -4.13 -15.21
N SER A 16 9.11 -4.68 -14.42
CA SER A 16 8.81 -5.66 -13.37
C SER A 16 8.30 -5.03 -12.08
N LEU A 17 8.30 -3.69 -11.93
CA LEU A 17 7.94 -3.03 -10.68
C LEU A 17 6.62 -3.52 -10.05
N PRO A 18 5.51 -3.70 -10.79
CA PRO A 18 4.25 -4.13 -10.17
C PRO A 18 4.19 -5.64 -9.87
N PHE A 19 5.25 -6.40 -10.16
CA PHE A 19 5.29 -7.87 -10.03
C PHE A 19 6.25 -8.31 -8.92
N GLU A 20 6.16 -7.68 -7.75
CA GLU A 20 6.90 -8.13 -6.58
C GLU A 20 6.32 -9.43 -6.04
N ILE A 21 7.15 -10.46 -5.95
CA ILE A 21 6.79 -11.74 -5.33
C ILE A 21 6.97 -11.59 -3.82
N ILE A 22 5.88 -11.84 -3.04
CA ILE A 22 5.90 -11.67 -1.58
C ILE A 22 6.80 -12.69 -0.85
N HIS A 23 6.99 -13.87 -1.45
CA HIS A 23 7.90 -14.86 -0.89
C HIS A 23 9.33 -14.56 -1.34
N PRO A 24 10.27 -14.30 -0.41
CA PRO A 24 11.64 -14.01 -0.76
C PRO A 24 12.26 -15.14 -1.57
N ILE A 25 12.97 -14.78 -2.65
CA ILE A 25 13.69 -15.74 -3.50
C ILE A 25 15.02 -16.13 -2.87
N LEU A 26 15.69 -15.18 -2.18
CA LEU A 26 16.95 -15.41 -1.50
C LEU A 26 16.79 -15.04 -0.02
N LEU A 27 17.02 -16.02 0.84
CA LEU A 27 17.02 -15.85 2.29
C LEU A 27 18.45 -15.93 2.81
N LEU A 28 18.90 -14.88 3.49
CA LEU A 28 20.15 -14.83 4.24
C LEU A 28 19.80 -14.64 5.73
N PRO A 29 20.73 -14.94 6.67
CA PRO A 29 20.43 -14.86 8.11
C PRO A 29 19.83 -13.52 8.58
N TRP A 30 20.17 -12.41 7.89
CA TRP A 30 19.77 -11.05 8.27
C TRP A 30 18.91 -10.34 7.21
N PHE A 31 18.84 -10.88 5.99
CA PHE A 31 18.16 -10.26 4.85
C PHE A 31 17.37 -11.27 4.05
N ALA A 32 16.22 -10.84 3.59
CA ALA A 32 15.39 -11.56 2.64
C ALA A 32 15.21 -10.67 1.39
N PHE A 33 15.44 -11.24 0.21
CA PHE A 33 15.41 -10.49 -1.04
C PHE A 33 14.29 -11.00 -1.94
N THR A 34 13.44 -10.08 -2.37
CA THR A 34 12.42 -10.30 -3.40
C THR A 34 13.05 -10.29 -4.80
N ASN A 35 12.28 -10.66 -5.82
CA ASN A 35 12.71 -10.56 -7.21
C ASN A 35 13.13 -9.15 -7.62
N LEU A 36 12.42 -8.11 -7.14
CA LEU A 36 12.72 -6.71 -7.47
C LEU A 36 14.01 -6.24 -6.79
N GLU A 37 14.22 -6.61 -5.54
CA GLU A 37 15.45 -6.28 -4.81
C GLU A 37 16.67 -6.94 -5.43
N LEU A 38 16.55 -8.22 -5.85
CA LEU A 38 17.63 -8.92 -6.57
C LEU A 38 17.92 -8.26 -7.93
N LEU A 39 16.90 -7.86 -8.67
CA LEU A 39 17.07 -7.19 -9.96
C LEU A 39 17.70 -5.79 -9.80
N ALA A 40 17.30 -5.05 -8.77
CA ALA A 40 17.91 -3.77 -8.41
C ALA A 40 19.41 -3.97 -8.03
N LEU A 41 19.71 -4.98 -7.20
CA LEU A 41 21.07 -5.32 -6.79
C LEU A 41 21.93 -5.71 -8.00
N ALA A 42 21.42 -6.56 -8.90
CA ALA A 42 22.12 -6.92 -10.14
C ALA A 42 22.43 -5.68 -10.99
N SER A 43 21.47 -4.76 -11.11
CA SER A 43 21.65 -3.49 -11.81
C SER A 43 22.76 -2.64 -11.18
N ILE A 44 22.75 -2.55 -9.84
CA ILE A 44 23.77 -1.83 -9.05
C ILE A 44 25.17 -2.44 -9.30
N VAL A 45 25.29 -3.75 -9.23
CA VAL A 45 26.58 -4.45 -9.44
C VAL A 45 27.11 -4.17 -10.85
N VAL A 46 26.28 -4.30 -11.89
CA VAL A 46 26.69 -4.02 -13.27
C VAL A 46 27.08 -2.55 -13.45
N TRP A 47 26.35 -1.62 -12.83
CA TRP A 47 26.68 -0.19 -12.86
C TRP A 47 28.04 0.10 -12.19
N LEU A 48 28.30 -0.48 -11.02
CA LEU A 48 29.57 -0.33 -10.32
C LEU A 48 30.75 -0.91 -11.13
N VAL A 49 30.54 -2.07 -11.77
CA VAL A 49 31.54 -2.67 -12.67
C VAL A 49 31.83 -1.75 -13.88
N ASP A 50 30.78 -1.24 -14.54
CA ASP A 50 30.95 -0.30 -15.67
C ASP A 50 31.71 0.96 -15.24
N ARG A 51 31.42 1.49 -14.05
CA ARG A 51 32.15 2.63 -13.47
C ARG A 51 33.58 2.31 -13.16
N PHE A 52 33.87 1.17 -12.53
CA PHE A 52 35.23 0.73 -12.25
C PHE A 52 36.05 0.56 -13.53
N MET A 53 35.49 -0.09 -14.54
CA MET A 53 36.17 -0.30 -15.83
C MET A 53 36.40 1.00 -16.61
N SER A 54 35.61 2.04 -16.36
CA SER A 54 35.75 3.35 -16.99
C SER A 54 36.80 4.25 -16.34
N LEU A 55 37.38 3.84 -15.19
CA LEU A 55 38.46 4.57 -14.53
C LEU A 55 39.76 4.49 -15.35
N PRO A 56 40.64 5.53 -15.34
CA PRO A 56 41.95 5.45 -15.91
C PRO A 56 42.79 4.31 -15.29
N ARG A 57 43.63 3.66 -16.07
CA ARG A 57 44.44 2.52 -15.61
C ARG A 57 45.24 2.81 -14.35
N GLY A 58 45.78 4.05 -14.17
CA GLY A 58 46.47 4.48 -12.97
C GLY A 58 45.58 4.51 -11.71
N ALA A 59 44.35 4.91 -11.83
CA ALA A 59 43.37 4.89 -10.72
C ALA A 59 42.92 3.46 -10.37
N GLN A 60 42.77 2.59 -11.37
CA GLN A 60 42.48 1.17 -11.17
C GLN A 60 43.57 0.42 -10.41
N SER A 61 44.85 0.70 -10.70
CA SER A 61 45.99 0.11 -9.99
C SER A 61 46.10 0.63 -8.56
N ALA A 62 45.87 1.93 -8.32
CA ALA A 62 45.87 2.53 -6.99
C ALA A 62 44.75 2.01 -6.09
N MET A 63 43.56 1.71 -6.66
CA MET A 63 42.48 1.02 -5.93
C MET A 63 42.83 -0.42 -5.54
N LYS A 64 43.51 -1.15 -6.42
CA LYS A 64 43.97 -2.52 -6.14
C LYS A 64 45.08 -2.55 -5.08
N SER A 65 45.93 -1.53 -5.00
CA SER A 65 47.03 -1.42 -4.03
C SER A 65 46.65 -0.84 -2.67
N GLY A 66 45.44 -0.30 -2.53
CA GLY A 66 44.94 0.27 -1.26
C GLY A 66 45.56 1.61 -0.83
N THR A 67 46.39 2.22 -1.68
CA THR A 67 47.31 3.33 -1.30
C THR A 67 46.69 4.75 -1.34
N GLN A 68 45.47 4.97 -1.89
CA GLN A 68 44.86 6.31 -1.97
C GLN A 68 43.32 6.30 -1.83
N LYS A 69 42.83 5.77 -0.72
CA LYS A 69 41.38 5.59 -0.49
C LYS A 69 40.49 6.85 -0.55
N PRO A 70 40.84 8.04 0.02
CA PRO A 70 39.92 9.18 0.03
C PRO A 70 39.81 9.92 -1.31
N GLN A 71 40.87 10.04 -2.08
CA GLN A 71 40.88 10.74 -3.37
C GLN A 71 40.14 9.97 -4.47
N ILE A 72 40.24 8.65 -4.46
CA ILE A 72 39.58 7.78 -5.45
C ILE A 72 38.07 7.78 -5.28
N PHE A 73 37.57 7.82 -4.05
CA PHE A 73 36.12 7.98 -3.77
C PHE A 73 35.61 9.33 -4.26
N ALA A 74 36.35 10.41 -4.01
CA ALA A 74 35.99 11.74 -4.50
C ALA A 74 36.01 11.78 -6.04
N ASP A 75 37.00 11.21 -6.71
CA ASP A 75 37.09 11.15 -8.18
C ASP A 75 36.01 10.25 -8.80
N PHE A 76 35.60 9.17 -8.14
CA PHE A 76 34.46 8.35 -8.53
C PHE A 76 33.17 9.13 -8.56
N PHE A 77 32.86 9.88 -7.49
CA PHE A 77 31.68 10.73 -7.40
C PHE A 77 31.73 11.95 -8.31
N ILE A 78 32.90 12.57 -8.52
CA ILE A 78 33.08 13.74 -9.40
C ILE A 78 32.83 13.37 -10.86
N ARG A 79 33.15 12.14 -11.30
CA ARG A 79 32.91 11.67 -12.66
C ARG A 79 31.48 11.30 -12.95
N CYS A 80 30.67 11.04 -11.94
CA CYS A 80 29.22 10.96 -12.08
C CYS A 80 28.61 12.31 -12.49
N TYR A 81 29.36 13.42 -12.28
CA TYR A 81 28.99 14.78 -12.65
C TYR A 81 30.23 15.47 -13.25
N PRO A 82 30.39 15.54 -14.59
CA PRO A 82 31.55 16.18 -15.19
C PRO A 82 31.62 17.66 -14.75
N PRO A 83 32.76 18.10 -14.16
CA PRO A 83 32.94 19.49 -13.78
C PRO A 83 32.98 20.36 -15.03
N ASN A 84 32.45 21.58 -14.91
CA ASN A 84 32.69 22.66 -15.86
C ASN A 84 34.21 22.82 -16.01
N PRO A 85 34.80 22.77 -17.24
CA PRO A 85 36.26 22.64 -17.45
C PRO A 85 37.10 23.81 -16.96
N MET A 86 36.50 24.85 -16.34
CA MET A 86 37.23 26.08 -16.01
C MET A 86 37.86 26.18 -14.60
N ASN A 87 37.63 25.26 -13.66
CA ASN A 87 38.35 25.36 -12.37
C ASN A 87 38.39 24.06 -11.53
N PRO A 88 39.49 23.31 -11.51
CA PRO A 88 39.60 22.06 -10.74
C PRO A 88 39.80 22.26 -9.21
N ARG A 89 40.05 23.46 -8.71
CA ARG A 89 40.38 23.71 -7.29
C ARG A 89 39.19 24.06 -6.37
N SER A 90 37.97 24.10 -6.91
CA SER A 90 36.76 24.46 -6.12
C SER A 90 35.82 23.26 -5.84
N ILE A 91 36.33 22.04 -5.82
CA ILE A 91 35.55 20.79 -5.81
C ILE A 91 34.61 20.69 -4.60
N PHE A 92 35.00 21.16 -3.45
CA PHE A 92 34.16 21.15 -2.24
C PHE A 92 33.21 22.37 -2.10
N LYS A 93 33.48 23.47 -2.78
CA LYS A 93 32.64 24.67 -2.71
C LYS A 93 31.53 24.71 -3.78
N SER A 94 31.57 23.86 -4.78
CA SER A 94 30.64 23.86 -5.93
C SER A 94 30.05 22.50 -6.31
N ALA A 95 30.15 21.47 -5.44
CA ALA A 95 29.46 20.21 -5.68
C ALA A 95 27.94 20.46 -5.82
N PRO A 96 27.32 20.07 -6.94
CA PRO A 96 25.90 20.35 -7.16
C PRO A 96 25.09 19.69 -6.03
N PRO A 97 24.01 20.34 -5.55
CA PRO A 97 23.19 19.84 -4.46
C PRO A 97 22.70 18.39 -4.62
N LEU A 98 22.54 17.92 -5.86
CA LEU A 98 22.15 16.54 -6.16
C LEU A 98 23.26 15.50 -5.88
N LEU A 99 24.48 15.92 -5.57
CA LEU A 99 25.54 15.00 -5.16
C LEU A 99 25.54 14.80 -3.64
N TRP A 100 25.51 15.87 -2.88
CA TRP A 100 25.68 15.79 -1.42
C TRP A 100 24.37 15.63 -0.63
N LEU A 101 23.20 16.11 -1.14
CA LEU A 101 21.93 15.96 -0.44
C LEU A 101 21.46 14.50 -0.30
N PRO A 102 21.58 13.64 -1.34
CA PRO A 102 21.30 12.21 -1.17
C PRO A 102 22.23 11.55 -0.16
N VAL A 103 23.52 11.93 -0.16
CA VAL A 103 24.51 11.40 0.82
C VAL A 103 24.17 11.87 2.22
N LEU A 104 23.81 13.16 2.41
CA LEU A 104 23.39 13.68 3.70
C LEU A 104 22.11 12.97 4.19
N PHE A 105 21.12 12.81 3.33
CA PHE A 105 19.89 12.11 3.70
C PHE A 105 20.18 10.66 4.11
N LEU A 106 21.02 9.93 3.35
CA LEU A 106 21.42 8.57 3.71
C LEU A 106 22.19 8.53 5.03
N ALA A 107 23.13 9.46 5.24
CA ALA A 107 23.89 9.55 6.49
C ALA A 107 22.98 9.79 7.71
N LEU A 108 22.01 10.70 7.59
CA LEU A 108 21.01 10.95 8.63
C LEU A 108 20.07 9.75 8.84
N THR A 109 19.71 9.06 7.78
CA THR A 109 18.92 7.80 7.86
C THR A 109 19.67 6.73 8.64
N LEU A 110 20.96 6.50 8.32
CA LEU A 110 21.81 5.54 9.03
C LEU A 110 22.03 5.96 10.50
N LEU A 111 22.22 7.25 10.75
CA LEU A 111 22.38 7.77 12.11
C LEU A 111 21.10 7.57 12.93
N SER A 112 19.93 7.91 12.37
CA SER A 112 18.64 7.69 13.01
C SER A 112 18.42 6.20 13.32
N ALA A 113 18.71 5.32 12.37
CA ALA A 113 18.57 3.87 12.53
C ALA A 113 19.52 3.32 13.61
N ALA A 114 20.79 3.76 13.62
CA ALA A 114 21.79 3.32 14.60
C ALA A 114 21.47 3.79 16.04
N LEU A 115 20.87 4.97 16.17
CA LEU A 115 20.46 5.58 17.44
C LEU A 115 19.01 5.28 17.84
N ALA A 116 18.31 4.44 17.08
CA ALA A 116 16.93 4.04 17.37
C ALA A 116 16.84 3.41 18.78
N PRO A 117 15.85 3.79 19.61
CA PRO A 117 15.71 3.28 20.97
C PRO A 117 15.32 1.79 21.00
N ALA A 118 14.58 1.34 20.01
CA ALA A 118 14.12 -0.04 19.84
C ALA A 118 14.18 -0.41 18.34
N HIS A 119 14.06 -1.69 18.01
CA HIS A 119 13.95 -2.22 16.64
C HIS A 119 15.03 -1.70 15.67
N ARG A 120 16.28 -1.57 16.16
CA ARG A 120 17.42 -1.04 15.37
C ARG A 120 17.70 -1.82 14.11
N LEU A 121 17.54 -3.14 14.15
CA LEU A 121 17.76 -3.99 12.96
C LEU A 121 16.74 -3.69 11.86
N ASP A 122 15.48 -3.48 12.19
CA ASP A 122 14.44 -3.16 11.21
C ASP A 122 14.67 -1.76 10.62
N ALA A 123 15.05 -0.78 11.45
CA ALA A 123 15.45 0.54 10.99
C ALA A 123 16.70 0.50 10.07
N LEU A 124 17.69 -0.35 10.37
CA LEU A 124 18.87 -0.54 9.51
C LEU A 124 18.52 -1.24 8.20
N LYS A 125 17.62 -2.25 8.22
CA LYS A 125 17.10 -2.87 6.99
C LYS A 125 16.40 -1.83 6.11
N PHE A 126 15.60 -0.96 6.72
CA PHE A 126 14.96 0.12 5.97
C PHE A 126 15.99 1.12 5.40
N ALA A 127 17.04 1.43 6.14
CA ALA A 127 18.13 2.28 5.64
C ALA A 127 18.82 1.67 4.39
N THR A 128 18.94 0.34 4.29
CA THR A 128 19.45 -0.31 3.07
C THR A 128 18.51 -0.12 1.87
N ARG A 129 17.19 -0.10 2.09
CA ARG A 129 16.22 0.26 1.04
C ARG A 129 16.43 1.70 0.57
N VAL A 130 16.61 2.64 1.50
CA VAL A 130 16.90 4.05 1.14
C VAL A 130 18.18 4.13 0.31
N ALA A 131 19.24 3.42 0.68
CA ALA A 131 20.48 3.35 -0.10
C ALA A 131 20.26 2.78 -1.51
N THR A 132 19.48 1.70 -1.63
CA THR A 132 19.14 1.07 -2.92
C THR A 132 18.42 2.05 -3.84
N GLY A 133 17.39 2.76 -3.34
CA GLY A 133 16.64 3.71 -4.15
C GLY A 133 17.46 4.92 -4.58
N LEU A 134 18.27 5.48 -3.69
CA LEU A 134 19.18 6.56 -4.05
C LEU A 134 20.20 6.09 -5.11
N THR A 135 20.63 4.83 -5.05
CA THR A 135 21.53 4.26 -6.07
C THR A 135 20.81 4.09 -7.40
N VAL A 136 19.54 3.61 -7.41
CA VAL A 136 18.72 3.55 -8.63
C VAL A 136 18.52 4.95 -9.23
N PHE A 137 18.24 5.94 -8.39
CA PHE A 137 18.17 7.34 -8.82
C PHE A 137 19.45 7.78 -9.53
N TRP A 138 20.63 7.56 -8.93
CA TRP A 138 21.90 7.92 -9.55
C TRP A 138 22.21 7.12 -10.82
N MET A 139 21.90 5.83 -10.85
CA MET A 139 22.05 5.01 -12.06
C MET A 139 21.27 5.57 -13.24
N LEU A 140 20.03 6.03 -13.01
CA LEU A 140 19.19 6.62 -14.05
C LEU A 140 19.74 7.96 -14.53
N VAL A 141 20.11 8.85 -13.60
CA VAL A 141 20.72 10.15 -13.92
C VAL A 141 21.99 9.96 -14.76
N ASP A 142 22.75 8.92 -14.48
CA ASP A 142 23.99 8.61 -15.18
C ASP A 142 23.79 7.89 -16.52
N SER A 143 22.86 6.94 -16.59
CA SER A 143 22.71 6.02 -17.72
C SER A 143 21.77 6.53 -18.81
N VAL A 144 20.79 7.38 -18.46
CA VAL A 144 19.81 7.94 -19.43
C VAL A 144 20.46 9.11 -20.16
N ARG A 145 21.03 8.85 -21.34
CA ARG A 145 21.80 9.80 -22.15
C ARG A 145 21.08 10.25 -23.43
N SER A 146 19.87 9.76 -23.68
CA SER A 146 19.12 10.08 -24.89
C SER A 146 17.62 9.98 -24.66
N ARG A 147 16.86 10.69 -25.48
CA ARG A 147 15.38 10.60 -25.50
C ARG A 147 14.88 9.19 -25.81
N ALA A 148 15.65 8.41 -26.59
CA ALA A 148 15.29 7.02 -26.87
C ALA A 148 15.39 6.16 -25.61
N HIS A 149 16.44 6.33 -24.78
CA HIS A 149 16.56 5.68 -23.49
C HIS A 149 15.42 6.04 -22.55
N LEU A 150 15.09 7.34 -22.44
CA LEU A 150 13.97 7.80 -21.63
C LEU A 150 12.65 7.19 -22.10
N ALA A 151 12.37 7.24 -23.42
CA ALA A 151 11.15 6.69 -23.99
C ALA A 151 11.01 5.19 -23.73
N ALA A 152 12.08 4.41 -23.83
CA ALA A 152 12.02 2.96 -23.58
C ALA A 152 11.76 2.65 -22.10
N LEU A 153 12.33 3.42 -21.16
CA LEU A 153 12.02 3.28 -19.73
C LEU A 153 10.57 3.68 -19.42
N LEU A 154 10.07 4.76 -20.01
CA LEU A 154 8.66 5.13 -19.87
C LEU A 154 7.72 4.06 -20.44
N TRP A 155 8.06 3.46 -21.60
CA TRP A 155 7.31 2.34 -22.16
C TRP A 155 7.35 1.12 -21.26
N ALA A 156 8.50 0.78 -20.67
CA ALA A 156 8.63 -0.34 -19.75
C ALA A 156 7.74 -0.16 -18.51
N LEU A 157 7.79 1.03 -17.87
CA LEU A 157 6.92 1.36 -16.73
C LEU A 157 5.44 1.26 -17.10
N VAL A 158 5.04 1.83 -18.23
CA VAL A 158 3.64 1.86 -18.67
C VAL A 158 3.15 0.47 -19.06
N LEU A 159 3.96 -0.33 -19.74
CA LEU A 159 3.58 -1.70 -20.09
C LEU A 159 3.48 -2.59 -18.85
N GLY A 160 4.42 -2.48 -17.89
CA GLY A 160 4.33 -3.18 -16.61
C GLY A 160 3.04 -2.84 -15.87
N ALA A 161 2.70 -1.54 -15.79
CA ALA A 161 1.43 -1.09 -15.20
C ALA A 161 0.21 -1.65 -15.94
N GLY A 162 0.25 -1.68 -17.28
CA GLY A 162 -0.83 -2.23 -18.11
C GLY A 162 -1.07 -3.73 -17.88
N PHE A 163 -0.01 -4.52 -17.81
CA PHE A 163 -0.12 -5.94 -17.47
C PHE A 163 -0.63 -6.16 -16.05
N SER A 164 -0.17 -5.37 -15.08
CA SER A 164 -0.72 -5.42 -13.72
C SER A 164 -2.21 -5.03 -13.70
N ALA A 165 -2.61 -4.01 -14.45
CA ALA A 165 -4.02 -3.62 -14.55
C ALA A 165 -4.89 -4.71 -15.18
N LEU A 166 -4.36 -5.48 -16.15
CA LEU A 166 -5.05 -6.67 -16.69
C LEU A 166 -5.22 -7.76 -15.64
N VAL A 167 -4.20 -7.99 -14.80
CA VAL A 167 -4.32 -8.89 -13.63
C VAL A 167 -5.42 -8.40 -12.69
N GLY A 168 -5.49 -7.09 -12.43
CA GLY A 168 -6.53 -6.48 -11.61
C GLY A 168 -7.94 -6.63 -12.20
N LEU A 169 -8.08 -6.53 -13.52
CA LEU A 169 -9.36 -6.78 -14.18
C LEU A 169 -9.75 -8.28 -14.06
N GLY A 170 -8.81 -9.20 -14.24
CA GLY A 170 -9.04 -10.62 -14.03
C GLY A 170 -9.40 -10.96 -12.58
N GLU A 171 -8.79 -10.27 -11.59
CA GLU A 171 -9.17 -10.37 -10.19
C GLU A 171 -10.62 -9.91 -9.97
N ALA A 172 -11.00 -8.73 -10.52
CA ALA A 172 -12.36 -8.21 -10.42
C ALA A 172 -13.43 -9.13 -11.06
N LEU A 173 -13.06 -9.81 -12.14
CA LEU A 173 -13.92 -10.77 -12.86
C LEU A 173 -13.85 -12.19 -12.28
N ALA A 174 -13.07 -12.40 -11.22
CA ALA A 174 -12.80 -13.71 -10.62
C ALA A 174 -12.35 -14.76 -11.66
N TRP A 175 -11.54 -14.34 -12.66
CA TRP A 175 -11.08 -15.22 -13.72
C TRP A 175 -10.05 -16.24 -13.20
N PRO A 176 -10.38 -17.56 -13.16
CA PRO A 176 -9.59 -18.55 -12.44
C PRO A 176 -8.10 -18.58 -12.79
N PRO A 177 -7.66 -18.51 -14.08
CA PRO A 177 -6.24 -18.51 -14.42
C PRO A 177 -5.44 -17.35 -13.84
N LEU A 178 -6.04 -16.15 -13.68
CA LEU A 178 -5.38 -15.01 -13.08
C LEU A 178 -5.50 -15.02 -11.54
N VAL A 179 -6.63 -15.44 -11.00
CA VAL A 179 -6.82 -15.57 -9.56
C VAL A 179 -5.83 -16.57 -8.95
N SER A 180 -5.52 -17.67 -9.63
CA SER A 180 -4.53 -18.66 -9.17
C SER A 180 -3.10 -18.12 -9.09
N LEU A 181 -2.78 -17.00 -9.75
CA LEU A 181 -1.48 -16.35 -9.69
C LEU A 181 -1.37 -15.34 -8.53
N LEU A 182 -2.50 -14.87 -7.99
CA LEU A 182 -2.51 -13.82 -6.97
C LEU A 182 -1.74 -14.18 -5.68
N PRO A 183 -1.72 -15.45 -5.20
CA PRO A 183 -0.92 -15.82 -4.03
C PRO A 183 0.59 -15.59 -4.18
N LEU A 184 1.09 -15.40 -5.40
CA LEU A 184 2.49 -15.01 -5.62
C LEU A 184 2.76 -13.57 -5.17
N PHE A 185 1.74 -12.70 -5.18
CA PHE A 185 1.87 -11.25 -5.00
C PHE A 185 1.24 -10.72 -3.72
N LYS A 186 0.35 -11.50 -3.07
CA LYS A 186 -0.35 -11.08 -1.85
C LYS A 186 -0.80 -12.27 -1.01
N GLU A 187 -0.81 -12.10 0.31
CA GLU A 187 -1.22 -13.14 1.25
C GLU A 187 -2.73 -13.40 1.22
N ALA A 188 -3.52 -12.33 1.11
CA ALA A 188 -4.98 -12.39 1.13
C ALA A 188 -5.61 -11.27 0.28
N PRO A 189 -6.84 -11.48 -0.22
CA PRO A 189 -7.59 -10.43 -0.89
C PRO A 189 -7.94 -9.30 0.08
N THR A 190 -7.87 -8.04 -0.39
CA THR A 190 -8.32 -6.89 0.39
C THR A 190 -9.85 -6.78 0.28
N LEU A 191 -10.56 -6.87 1.38
CA LEU A 191 -12.03 -6.75 1.43
C LEU A 191 -12.45 -5.51 2.21
N VAL A 192 -13.62 -4.96 1.88
CA VAL A 192 -14.34 -3.96 2.65
C VAL A 192 -15.82 -4.27 2.59
N GLY A 193 -16.44 -4.54 3.74
CA GLY A 193 -17.84 -4.97 3.80
C GLY A 193 -18.14 -6.20 2.91
N GLY A 194 -17.20 -7.14 2.78
CA GLY A 194 -17.31 -8.29 1.88
C GLY A 194 -17.07 -7.99 0.40
N THR A 195 -16.92 -6.74 0.01
CA THR A 195 -16.63 -6.36 -1.38
C THR A 195 -15.12 -6.37 -1.64
N LEU A 196 -14.71 -7.04 -2.70
CA LEU A 196 -13.33 -7.09 -3.13
C LEU A 196 -12.84 -5.70 -3.54
N ARG A 197 -11.71 -5.29 -2.96
CA ARG A 197 -10.89 -4.16 -3.41
C ARG A 197 -9.74 -4.71 -4.25
N VAL A 198 -9.76 -4.43 -5.53
CA VAL A 198 -8.73 -4.93 -6.44
C VAL A 198 -7.36 -4.40 -6.05
N SER A 199 -6.39 -5.29 -5.90
CA SER A 199 -4.99 -4.93 -5.69
C SER A 199 -4.07 -5.40 -6.83
N ALA A 200 -4.62 -6.11 -7.81
CA ALA A 200 -3.87 -6.65 -8.96
C ALA A 200 -2.67 -7.50 -8.50
N SER A 201 -1.50 -7.29 -9.08
CA SER A 201 -0.23 -7.90 -8.69
C SER A 201 0.49 -7.14 -7.58
N LEU A 202 -0.20 -6.29 -6.82
CA LEU A 202 0.34 -5.52 -5.70
C LEU A 202 -0.26 -6.01 -4.39
N GLN A 203 0.46 -5.82 -3.29
CA GLN A 203 0.11 -6.41 -1.99
C GLN A 203 -1.23 -5.89 -1.44
N TYR A 204 -1.50 -4.57 -1.58
CA TYR A 204 -2.70 -3.93 -1.05
C TYR A 204 -3.37 -3.03 -2.09
N ALA A 205 -4.69 -2.88 -1.98
CA ALA A 205 -5.48 -2.06 -2.90
C ALA A 205 -5.10 -0.57 -2.90
N THR A 206 -4.66 -0.01 -1.76
CA THR A 206 -4.18 1.39 -1.69
C THR A 206 -2.86 1.56 -2.43
N ILE A 207 -1.98 0.57 -2.35
CA ILE A 207 -0.70 0.54 -3.07
C ILE A 207 -0.93 0.43 -4.58
N ALA A 208 -1.92 -0.37 -4.99
CA ALA A 208 -2.34 -0.47 -6.38
C ALA A 208 -2.92 0.87 -6.90
N ALA A 209 -3.74 1.53 -6.09
CA ALA A 209 -4.32 2.83 -6.47
C ALA A 209 -3.23 3.84 -6.83
N ILE A 210 -2.27 4.11 -5.94
CA ILE A 210 -1.22 5.10 -6.20
C ILE A 210 -0.28 4.67 -7.34
N PHE A 211 0.02 3.35 -7.46
CA PHE A 211 0.85 2.85 -8.56
C PHE A 211 0.21 3.15 -9.92
N PHE A 212 -1.08 2.86 -10.07
CA PHE A 212 -1.81 3.15 -11.29
C PHE A 212 -2.00 4.65 -11.52
N GLU A 213 -2.30 5.43 -10.46
CA GLU A 213 -2.38 6.90 -10.55
C GLU A 213 -1.09 7.53 -11.08
N MET A 214 0.07 7.09 -10.58
CA MET A 214 1.37 7.55 -11.07
C MET A 214 1.65 7.11 -12.51
N SER A 215 1.08 5.99 -12.95
CA SER A 215 1.29 5.42 -14.29
C SER A 215 0.41 6.08 -15.36
N VAL A 216 -0.80 6.55 -15.01
CA VAL A 216 -1.74 7.17 -15.97
C VAL A 216 -1.12 8.37 -16.71
N PRO A 217 -0.53 9.39 -16.05
CA PRO A 217 0.06 10.53 -16.78
C PRO A 217 1.21 10.11 -17.70
N LEU A 218 1.99 9.08 -17.34
CA LEU A 218 3.05 8.54 -18.19
C LEU A 218 2.47 7.90 -19.46
N ALA A 219 1.39 7.12 -19.31
CA ALA A 219 0.68 6.51 -20.44
C ALA A 219 0.05 7.55 -21.36
N LEU A 220 -0.58 8.62 -20.81
CA LEU A 220 -1.12 9.74 -21.58
C LEU A 220 -0.04 10.48 -22.36
N ALA A 221 1.13 10.67 -21.75
CA ALA A 221 2.26 11.31 -22.43
C ALA A 221 2.78 10.47 -23.60
N LEU A 222 2.88 9.14 -23.42
CA LEU A 222 3.26 8.23 -24.50
C LEU A 222 2.21 8.19 -25.62
N ALA A 223 0.92 8.21 -25.30
CA ALA A 223 -0.16 8.30 -26.28
C ALA A 223 -0.08 9.60 -27.11
N ALA A 224 0.20 10.73 -26.43
CA ALA A 224 0.30 12.03 -27.07
C ALA A 224 1.56 12.20 -27.94
N THR A 225 2.66 11.49 -27.60
CA THR A 225 3.94 11.58 -28.32
C THR A 225 4.22 10.38 -29.22
N ALA A 226 3.26 9.46 -29.35
CA ALA A 226 3.36 8.24 -30.16
C ALA A 226 3.58 8.55 -31.65
N ARG A 227 4.49 7.81 -32.28
CA ARG A 227 4.80 7.95 -33.71
C ARG A 227 3.85 7.13 -34.60
N THR A 228 3.33 6.02 -34.08
CA THR A 228 2.43 5.12 -34.82
C THR A 228 1.06 5.06 -34.17
N ARG A 229 0.02 4.68 -34.96
CA ARG A 229 -1.34 4.46 -34.44
C ARG A 229 -1.37 3.34 -33.39
N LEU A 230 -0.57 2.27 -33.60
CA LEU A 230 -0.48 1.15 -32.67
C LEU A 230 0.09 1.60 -31.30
N GLN A 231 1.20 2.35 -31.28
CA GLN A 231 1.76 2.89 -30.05
C GLN A 231 0.77 3.79 -29.31
N ARG A 232 0.05 4.65 -30.05
CA ARG A 232 -0.99 5.51 -29.46
C ARG A 232 -2.12 4.71 -28.86
N GLY A 233 -2.65 3.72 -29.60
CA GLY A 233 -3.72 2.84 -29.15
C GLY A 233 -3.32 2.04 -27.92
N LEU A 234 -2.11 1.47 -27.90
CA LEU A 234 -1.58 0.70 -26.78
C LEU A 234 -1.42 1.57 -25.51
N ALA A 235 -0.80 2.74 -25.64
CA ALA A 235 -0.62 3.64 -24.49
C ALA A 235 -1.97 4.14 -23.94
N LEU A 236 -2.94 4.45 -24.83
CA LEU A 236 -4.30 4.81 -24.41
C LEU A 236 -5.01 3.65 -23.72
N ALA A 237 -4.92 2.42 -24.25
CA ALA A 237 -5.49 1.25 -23.62
C ALA A 237 -4.94 1.04 -22.20
N VAL A 238 -3.63 1.20 -22.01
CA VAL A 238 -3.02 1.14 -20.68
C VAL A 238 -3.55 2.25 -19.76
N ALA A 239 -3.66 3.49 -20.23
CA ALA A 239 -4.22 4.59 -19.44
C ALA A 239 -5.66 4.28 -18.98
N LEU A 240 -6.50 3.72 -19.86
CA LEU A 240 -7.87 3.33 -19.57
C LEU A 240 -7.94 2.16 -18.57
N LEU A 241 -7.11 1.12 -18.75
CA LEU A 241 -7.02 -0.02 -17.84
C LEU A 241 -6.55 0.40 -16.44
N CYS A 242 -5.48 1.21 -16.35
CA CYS A 242 -5.00 1.75 -15.07
C CYS A 242 -6.09 2.60 -14.38
N THR A 243 -6.81 3.43 -15.14
CA THR A 243 -7.91 4.24 -14.60
C THR A 243 -9.05 3.38 -14.07
N ALA A 244 -9.48 2.36 -14.82
CA ALA A 244 -10.47 1.41 -14.34
C ALA A 244 -9.99 0.68 -13.07
N SER A 245 -8.72 0.28 -13.04
CA SER A 245 -8.12 -0.37 -11.87
C SER A 245 -8.09 0.55 -10.66
N VAL A 246 -7.80 1.86 -10.79
CA VAL A 246 -7.91 2.83 -9.68
C VAL A 246 -9.31 2.81 -9.08
N VAL A 247 -10.36 2.81 -9.91
CA VAL A 247 -11.75 2.75 -9.41
C VAL A 247 -12.03 1.43 -8.71
N LEU A 248 -11.60 0.30 -9.27
CA LEU A 248 -11.78 -1.04 -8.71
C LEU A 248 -11.02 -1.26 -7.39
N THR A 249 -9.99 -0.45 -7.09
CA THR A 249 -9.36 -0.46 -5.76
C THR A 249 -10.26 0.08 -4.66
N LEU A 250 -11.37 0.71 -4.97
CA LEU A 250 -12.26 1.43 -4.07
C LEU A 250 -11.53 2.50 -3.22
N SER A 251 -10.43 3.05 -3.74
CA SER A 251 -9.68 4.14 -3.10
C SER A 251 -10.31 5.48 -3.44
N ARG A 252 -10.97 6.11 -2.43
CA ARG A 252 -11.56 7.45 -2.59
C ARG A 252 -10.51 8.51 -2.93
N ALA A 253 -9.37 8.45 -2.21
CA ALA A 253 -8.24 9.34 -2.46
C ALA A 253 -7.74 9.18 -3.90
N GLY A 254 -7.57 7.92 -4.34
CA GLY A 254 -7.12 7.62 -5.69
C GLY A 254 -8.06 8.15 -6.77
N MET A 255 -9.34 7.91 -6.64
CA MET A 255 -10.33 8.44 -7.58
C MET A 255 -10.35 9.97 -7.62
N ALA A 256 -10.33 10.63 -6.45
CA ALA A 256 -10.38 12.08 -6.33
C ALA A 256 -9.11 12.74 -6.91
N LEU A 257 -7.93 12.22 -6.56
CA LEU A 257 -6.65 12.73 -7.06
C LEU A 257 -6.49 12.52 -8.56
N LEU A 258 -6.89 11.35 -9.07
CA LEU A 258 -6.86 11.09 -10.52
C LEU A 258 -7.83 12.02 -11.26
N ALA A 259 -9.05 12.22 -10.75
CA ALA A 259 -10.01 13.16 -11.33
C ALA A 259 -9.45 14.59 -11.35
N ALA A 260 -8.86 15.05 -10.25
CA ALA A 260 -8.25 16.38 -10.15
C ALA A 260 -7.06 16.52 -11.12
N LEU A 261 -6.21 15.50 -11.24
CA LEU A 261 -5.11 15.48 -12.20
C LEU A 261 -5.63 15.56 -13.65
N LEU A 262 -6.60 14.72 -14.02
CA LEU A 262 -7.15 14.71 -15.37
C LEU A 262 -7.80 16.06 -15.71
N ALA A 263 -8.53 16.67 -14.77
CA ALA A 263 -9.08 18.01 -14.91
C ALA A 263 -7.96 19.07 -15.11
N LEU A 264 -6.89 19.00 -14.32
CA LEU A 264 -5.73 19.88 -14.47
C LEU A 264 -5.07 19.71 -15.85
N LEU A 265 -4.86 18.48 -16.30
CA LEU A 265 -4.27 18.19 -17.62
C LEU A 265 -5.16 18.72 -18.75
N LEU A 266 -6.49 18.61 -18.65
CA LEU A 266 -7.43 19.20 -19.61
C LEU A 266 -7.31 20.72 -19.66
N VAL A 267 -7.29 21.39 -18.50
CA VAL A 267 -7.14 22.85 -18.42
C VAL A 267 -5.81 23.29 -19.02
N LEU A 268 -4.70 22.60 -18.71
CA LEU A 268 -3.38 22.90 -19.27
C LEU A 268 -3.34 22.67 -20.79
N ALA A 269 -3.92 21.57 -21.26
CA ALA A 269 -3.95 21.24 -22.68
C ALA A 269 -4.85 22.19 -23.49
N TRP A 270 -5.90 22.73 -22.86
CA TRP A 270 -6.75 23.76 -23.46
C TRP A 270 -6.05 25.13 -23.52
N ARG A 271 -5.43 25.56 -22.41
CA ARG A 271 -4.79 26.88 -22.31
C ARG A 271 -3.44 26.98 -23.00
N GLN A 272 -2.69 25.88 -23.10
CA GLN A 272 -1.32 25.89 -23.62
C GLN A 272 -1.20 25.01 -24.87
N PRO A 273 -0.94 25.58 -26.06
CA PRO A 273 -0.85 24.84 -27.34
C PRO A 273 0.13 23.65 -27.31
N ARG A 274 1.23 23.75 -26.54
CA ARG A 274 2.23 22.69 -26.41
C ARG A 274 1.69 21.41 -25.80
N PHE A 275 0.58 21.45 -25.03
CA PHE A 275 -0.05 20.32 -24.39
C PHE A 275 -1.33 19.83 -25.08
N ARG A 276 -1.78 20.50 -26.16
CA ARG A 276 -2.97 20.07 -26.93
C ARG A 276 -2.96 18.59 -27.37
N PRO A 277 -1.79 17.98 -27.70
CA PRO A 277 -1.78 16.54 -28.02
C PRO A 277 -2.30 15.62 -26.93
N LEU A 278 -2.34 16.07 -25.66
CA LEU A 278 -2.92 15.31 -24.54
C LEU A 278 -4.46 15.32 -24.53
N LEU A 279 -5.12 16.31 -25.16
CA LEU A 279 -6.58 16.48 -25.05
C LEU A 279 -7.39 15.21 -25.33
N PRO A 280 -7.24 14.53 -26.49
CA PRO A 280 -8.10 13.39 -26.82
C PRO A 280 -7.95 12.26 -25.79
N SER A 281 -6.71 11.87 -25.47
CA SER A 281 -6.45 10.78 -24.53
C SER A 281 -6.91 11.12 -23.13
N THR A 282 -6.76 12.36 -22.66
CA THR A 282 -7.22 12.80 -21.34
C THR A 282 -8.75 12.82 -21.26
N ILE A 283 -9.46 13.24 -22.33
CA ILE A 283 -10.92 13.20 -22.40
C ILE A 283 -11.42 11.75 -22.27
N TYR A 284 -10.87 10.82 -23.07
CA TYR A 284 -11.25 9.41 -23.00
C TYR A 284 -10.98 8.80 -21.61
N THR A 285 -9.86 9.15 -21.00
CA THR A 285 -9.49 8.66 -19.66
C THR A 285 -10.42 9.21 -18.58
N LEU A 286 -10.79 10.50 -18.64
CA LEU A 286 -11.77 11.10 -17.74
C LEU A 286 -13.16 10.49 -17.93
N ALA A 287 -13.58 10.29 -19.17
CA ALA A 287 -14.85 9.64 -19.48
C ALA A 287 -14.88 8.20 -18.92
N ALA A 288 -13.78 7.45 -19.04
CA ALA A 288 -13.66 6.11 -18.45
C ALA A 288 -13.74 6.15 -16.93
N LEU A 289 -13.04 7.09 -16.27
CA LEU A 289 -13.14 7.28 -14.81
C LEU A 289 -14.58 7.51 -14.37
N LEU A 290 -15.29 8.42 -15.02
CA LEU A 290 -16.68 8.74 -14.70
C LEU A 290 -17.63 7.58 -15.00
N ALA A 291 -17.45 6.89 -16.13
CA ALA A 291 -18.29 5.77 -16.54
C ALA A 291 -18.15 4.56 -15.58
N VAL A 292 -16.91 4.18 -15.23
CA VAL A 292 -16.67 3.04 -14.31
C VAL A 292 -17.15 3.40 -12.90
N THR A 293 -16.85 4.62 -12.42
CA THR A 293 -17.34 5.09 -11.11
C THR A 293 -18.86 5.13 -11.07
N GLY A 294 -19.51 5.67 -12.10
CA GLY A 294 -20.96 5.72 -12.24
C GLY A 294 -21.60 4.33 -12.27
N ALA A 295 -21.03 3.40 -13.05
CA ALA A 295 -21.50 2.02 -13.12
C ALA A 295 -21.43 1.30 -11.76
N LEU A 296 -20.32 1.45 -11.03
CA LEU A 296 -20.17 0.87 -9.69
C LEU A 296 -21.10 1.53 -8.67
N THR A 297 -21.26 2.86 -8.72
CA THR A 297 -22.22 3.59 -7.87
C THR A 297 -23.65 3.11 -8.10
N TRP A 298 -24.01 2.81 -9.35
CA TRP A 298 -25.34 2.29 -9.68
C TRP A 298 -25.54 0.86 -9.20
N ARG A 299 -24.57 -0.02 -9.42
CA ARG A 299 -24.72 -1.48 -9.23
C ARG A 299 -24.38 -1.98 -7.82
N THR A 300 -23.54 -1.27 -7.07
CA THR A 300 -22.92 -1.79 -5.85
C THR A 300 -23.22 -0.88 -4.65
N GLU A 301 -24.04 -1.35 -3.71
CA GLU A 301 -24.38 -0.62 -2.49
C GLU A 301 -23.14 -0.36 -1.62
N ASN A 302 -22.31 -1.39 -1.43
CA ASN A 302 -21.07 -1.26 -0.66
C ASN A 302 -20.11 -0.21 -1.25
N PHE A 303 -20.13 -0.02 -2.59
CA PHE A 303 -19.37 1.06 -3.21
C PHE A 303 -19.91 2.44 -2.82
N ARG A 304 -21.25 2.62 -2.83
CA ARG A 304 -21.88 3.88 -2.38
C ARG A 304 -21.56 4.19 -0.92
N THR A 305 -21.72 3.19 -0.05
CA THR A 305 -21.40 3.31 1.38
C THR A 305 -19.92 3.66 1.57
N ARG A 306 -19.04 3.02 0.79
CA ARG A 306 -17.59 3.29 0.82
C ARG A 306 -17.22 4.71 0.40
N LEU A 307 -17.98 5.34 -0.50
CA LEU A 307 -17.73 6.74 -0.90
C LEU A 307 -17.92 7.73 0.25
N VAL A 308 -18.80 7.44 1.20
CA VAL A 308 -19.18 8.34 2.31
C VAL A 308 -18.61 7.94 3.66
N THR A 309 -18.02 6.73 3.79
CA THR A 309 -17.48 6.21 5.06
C THR A 309 -15.98 6.01 5.01
N GLU A 310 -15.32 6.16 6.15
CA GLU A 310 -13.91 5.82 6.31
C GLU A 310 -13.78 4.35 6.72
N ASN A 311 -13.11 3.52 5.91
CA ASN A 311 -13.00 2.07 6.12
C ASN A 311 -14.41 1.42 6.27
N ASP A 312 -14.48 0.30 6.96
CA ASP A 312 -15.72 -0.37 7.35
C ASP A 312 -15.98 -0.29 8.88
N LEU A 313 -15.27 0.61 9.57
CA LEU A 313 -15.35 0.76 11.03
C LEU A 313 -16.76 1.08 11.53
N GLY A 314 -17.46 1.95 10.82
CA GLY A 314 -18.82 2.32 11.16
C GLY A 314 -19.90 1.45 10.50
N TRP A 315 -19.53 0.45 9.71
CA TRP A 315 -20.51 -0.39 9.01
C TRP A 315 -21.15 -1.40 9.94
N TYR A 316 -20.32 -1.97 10.80
CA TYR A 316 -20.70 -3.00 11.75
C TYR A 316 -20.99 -2.35 13.09
N GLY A 317 -22.21 -2.49 13.56
CA GLY A 317 -22.63 -1.99 14.87
C GLY A 317 -23.86 -2.73 15.31
N ALA A 318 -23.86 -3.27 16.52
CA ALA A 318 -24.99 -3.98 17.09
C ALA A 318 -25.17 -3.61 18.57
N ALA A 319 -26.42 -3.52 18.99
CA ALA A 319 -26.79 -3.51 20.38
C ALA A 319 -27.70 -4.71 20.63
N TYR A 320 -27.55 -5.35 21.78
CA TYR A 320 -28.23 -6.58 22.13
C TYR A 320 -29.10 -6.39 23.35
N SER A 321 -30.30 -6.98 23.35
CA SER A 321 -31.10 -7.18 24.54
C SER A 321 -31.25 -8.68 24.77
N VAL A 322 -30.54 -9.18 25.77
CA VAL A 322 -30.45 -10.59 26.15
C VAL A 322 -30.81 -10.77 27.63
N PRO A 323 -31.28 -11.95 28.04
CA PRO A 323 -31.44 -12.24 29.46
C PRO A 323 -30.11 -12.14 30.23
N ALA A 324 -30.11 -11.53 31.41
CA ALA A 324 -28.91 -11.42 32.23
C ALA A 324 -28.45 -12.79 32.76
N SER A 325 -29.42 -13.66 33.10
CA SER A 325 -29.14 -15.03 33.58
C SER A 325 -30.23 -16.00 33.15
N LEU A 326 -29.86 -17.25 32.99
CA LEU A 326 -30.75 -18.37 32.67
C LEU A 326 -30.43 -19.58 33.57
N ARG A 327 -31.48 -20.36 33.93
CA ARG A 327 -31.32 -21.71 34.45
C ARG A 327 -31.84 -22.67 33.40
N LEU A 328 -31.01 -23.61 32.99
CA LEU A 328 -31.30 -24.56 31.95
C LEU A 328 -31.02 -25.98 32.41
N THR A 329 -31.71 -26.95 31.84
CA THR A 329 -31.45 -28.36 32.03
C THR A 329 -30.58 -28.90 30.89
N ALA A 330 -29.53 -29.64 31.19
CA ALA A 330 -28.66 -30.23 30.18
C ALA A 330 -29.46 -31.15 29.25
N GLY A 331 -29.32 -30.95 27.91
CA GLY A 331 -30.00 -31.72 26.87
C GLY A 331 -31.41 -31.27 26.54
N GLU A 332 -32.06 -30.42 27.34
CA GLU A 332 -33.38 -29.87 27.02
C GLU A 332 -33.27 -28.67 26.08
N ALA A 333 -34.21 -28.59 25.11
CA ALA A 333 -34.30 -27.48 24.19
C ALA A 333 -35.15 -26.36 24.79
N ILE A 334 -34.62 -25.14 24.83
CA ILE A 334 -35.35 -23.94 25.18
C ILE A 334 -35.28 -22.93 24.03
N THR A 335 -36.41 -22.30 23.71
CA THR A 335 -36.43 -21.21 22.74
C THR A 335 -36.58 -19.89 23.48
N LEU A 336 -35.69 -18.95 23.19
CA LEU A 336 -35.75 -17.59 23.73
C LEU A 336 -35.66 -16.56 22.59
N THR A 337 -36.11 -15.36 22.86
CA THR A 337 -36.02 -14.25 21.91
C THR A 337 -34.85 -13.34 22.29
N VAL A 338 -33.97 -13.09 21.32
CA VAL A 338 -32.89 -12.13 21.44
C VAL A 338 -33.21 -10.93 20.52
N SER A 339 -33.33 -9.74 21.12
CA SER A 339 -33.53 -8.52 20.32
C SER A 339 -32.17 -7.94 19.94
N VAL A 340 -31.99 -7.68 18.65
CA VAL A 340 -30.74 -7.11 18.11
C VAL A 340 -31.07 -5.84 17.33
N GLN A 341 -30.36 -4.75 17.61
CA GLN A 341 -30.49 -3.48 16.90
C GLN A 341 -29.25 -3.21 16.06
N ASN A 342 -29.45 -2.83 14.81
CA ASN A 342 -28.38 -2.39 13.92
C ASN A 342 -27.98 -0.95 14.25
N THR A 343 -26.87 -0.77 14.96
CA THR A 343 -26.31 0.56 15.28
C THR A 343 -25.26 1.00 14.25
N GLY A 344 -24.94 0.14 13.26
CA GLY A 344 -24.02 0.44 12.16
C GLY A 344 -24.67 1.20 10.99
N THR A 345 -23.89 1.44 9.96
CA THR A 345 -24.33 2.12 8.73
C THR A 345 -24.59 1.15 7.57
N ALA A 346 -24.16 -0.11 7.66
CA ALA A 346 -24.45 -1.14 6.68
C ALA A 346 -25.80 -1.81 6.97
N GLN A 347 -26.60 -2.05 5.93
CA GLN A 347 -27.79 -2.89 6.04
C GLN A 347 -27.38 -4.35 6.24
N TRP A 348 -28.03 -5.05 7.17
CA TRP A 348 -27.80 -6.47 7.35
C TRP A 348 -28.68 -7.28 6.39
N HIS A 349 -28.05 -7.92 5.41
CA HIS A 349 -28.71 -8.79 4.45
C HIS A 349 -28.81 -10.21 5.00
N THR A 350 -29.91 -10.89 4.71
CA THR A 350 -30.18 -12.26 5.17
C THR A 350 -29.99 -13.31 4.08
N SER A 351 -29.58 -12.88 2.88
CA SER A 351 -29.38 -13.74 1.70
C SER A 351 -28.08 -13.37 0.99
N GLY A 352 -27.63 -14.24 0.07
CA GLY A 352 -26.39 -14.06 -0.67
C GLY A 352 -25.25 -14.92 -0.12
N ALA A 353 -24.04 -14.70 -0.61
CA ALA A 353 -22.87 -15.50 -0.23
C ALA A 353 -22.40 -15.25 1.22
N ASN A 354 -22.67 -14.06 1.75
CA ASN A 354 -22.17 -13.61 3.06
C ASN A 354 -23.31 -12.93 3.85
N PRO A 355 -24.37 -13.66 4.27
CA PRO A 355 -25.46 -13.10 5.06
C PRO A 355 -24.98 -12.68 6.44
N PHE A 356 -25.70 -11.74 7.06
CA PHE A 356 -25.51 -11.43 8.46
C PHE A 356 -26.31 -12.40 9.33
N ALA A 357 -25.72 -12.81 10.45
CA ALA A 357 -26.34 -13.74 11.40
C ALA A 357 -26.05 -13.30 12.84
N LEU A 358 -26.97 -13.61 13.73
CA LEU A 358 -26.70 -13.67 15.17
C LEU A 358 -25.96 -14.96 15.45
N ALA A 359 -24.93 -14.90 16.29
CA ALA A 359 -24.21 -16.09 16.69
C ALA A 359 -24.00 -16.13 18.19
N TYR A 360 -23.84 -17.35 18.72
CA TYR A 360 -23.50 -17.54 20.11
C TYR A 360 -22.49 -18.66 20.31
N TYR A 361 -21.76 -18.58 21.43
CA TYR A 361 -20.83 -19.61 21.88
C TYR A 361 -20.75 -19.63 23.40
N TRP A 362 -20.21 -20.74 23.93
CA TRP A 362 -20.16 -21.00 25.37
C TRP A 362 -18.76 -20.80 25.93
N LEU A 363 -18.67 -20.08 27.05
CA LEU A 363 -17.46 -19.95 27.86
C LEU A 363 -17.66 -20.59 29.22
N LEU A 364 -16.57 -21.11 29.78
CA LEU A 364 -16.46 -21.45 31.20
C LEU A 364 -16.37 -20.15 32.03
N ASP A 365 -16.59 -20.26 33.32
CA ASP A 365 -16.54 -19.09 34.22
C ASP A 365 -15.16 -18.40 34.26
N ASP A 366 -14.10 -19.16 33.96
CA ASP A 366 -12.72 -18.63 33.79
C ASP A 366 -12.44 -17.98 32.46
N GLY A 367 -13.44 -17.85 31.56
CA GLY A 367 -13.33 -17.25 30.23
C GLY A 367 -12.74 -18.16 29.16
N GLN A 368 -12.45 -19.42 29.44
CA GLN A 368 -12.04 -20.38 28.43
C GLN A 368 -13.25 -20.86 27.62
N VAL A 369 -13.02 -21.25 26.37
CA VAL A 369 -14.08 -21.77 25.50
C VAL A 369 -14.53 -23.14 26.00
N ALA A 370 -15.79 -23.24 26.42
CA ALA A 370 -16.37 -24.47 26.94
C ALA A 370 -16.67 -25.50 25.83
N GLU A 371 -17.08 -25.02 24.66
CA GLU A 371 -17.38 -25.83 23.48
C GLU A 371 -16.70 -25.24 22.24
N LYS A 372 -16.03 -26.09 21.45
CA LYS A 372 -15.36 -25.63 20.22
C LYS A 372 -16.40 -25.31 19.17
N GLY A 373 -16.34 -24.07 18.67
CA GLY A 373 -17.21 -23.57 17.61
C GLY A 373 -18.20 -22.51 18.10
N HIS A 374 -19.13 -22.20 17.24
CA HIS A 374 -20.24 -21.27 17.50
C HIS A 374 -21.46 -21.72 16.70
N VAL A 375 -22.63 -21.27 17.11
CA VAL A 375 -23.89 -21.51 16.40
C VAL A 375 -24.33 -20.21 15.74
N GLU A 376 -24.61 -20.26 14.45
CA GLU A 376 -25.15 -19.14 13.68
C GLU A 376 -26.67 -19.27 13.57
N VAL A 377 -27.38 -18.18 13.88
CA VAL A 377 -28.82 -18.08 13.79
C VAL A 377 -29.18 -17.05 12.73
N ALA A 378 -29.85 -17.47 11.68
CA ALA A 378 -30.25 -16.59 10.58
C ALA A 378 -31.22 -15.52 11.08
N LEU A 379 -31.05 -14.28 10.61
CA LEU A 379 -31.99 -13.21 10.87
C LEU A 379 -33.29 -13.46 10.09
N PRO A 380 -34.48 -13.18 10.67
CA PRO A 380 -35.77 -13.44 10.01
C PRO A 380 -36.03 -12.50 8.83
N GLN A 381 -35.42 -11.33 8.81
CA GLN A 381 -35.54 -10.31 7.76
C GLN A 381 -34.30 -9.42 7.68
N PRO A 382 -34.05 -8.74 6.55
CA PRO A 382 -33.00 -7.74 6.45
C PRO A 382 -33.24 -6.59 7.43
N VAL A 383 -32.14 -6.11 8.08
CA VAL A 383 -32.22 -5.07 9.11
C VAL A 383 -31.52 -3.80 8.63
N ALA A 384 -32.30 -2.77 8.39
CA ALA A 384 -31.77 -1.46 8.00
C ALA A 384 -30.97 -0.80 9.16
N PRO A 385 -30.07 0.15 8.87
CA PRO A 385 -29.46 0.98 9.89
C PRO A 385 -30.49 1.59 10.84
N ARG A 386 -30.20 1.53 12.14
CA ARG A 386 -31.06 1.98 13.26
C ARG A 386 -32.33 1.15 13.51
N ALA A 387 -32.62 0.15 12.68
CA ALA A 387 -33.72 -0.78 12.91
C ALA A 387 -33.32 -1.90 13.88
N GLY A 388 -34.29 -2.51 14.50
CA GLY A 388 -34.13 -3.69 15.35
C GLY A 388 -34.86 -4.91 14.79
N VAL A 389 -34.49 -6.09 15.24
CA VAL A 389 -35.12 -7.36 14.91
C VAL A 389 -35.08 -8.31 16.12
N ASP A 390 -36.16 -9.03 16.30
CA ASP A 390 -36.24 -10.11 17.29
C ASP A 390 -35.91 -11.45 16.63
N VAL A 391 -34.95 -12.15 17.19
CA VAL A 391 -34.44 -13.42 16.68
C VAL A 391 -34.82 -14.52 17.68
N ALA A 392 -35.60 -15.49 17.23
CA ALA A 392 -35.89 -16.68 18.01
C ALA A 392 -34.70 -17.64 17.97
N VAL A 393 -34.13 -17.92 19.12
CA VAL A 393 -32.96 -18.79 19.27
C VAL A 393 -33.33 -20.01 20.09
N THR A 394 -33.12 -21.19 19.54
CA THR A 394 -33.30 -22.45 20.28
C THR A 394 -31.96 -22.92 20.79
N LEU A 395 -31.79 -22.91 22.11
CA LEU A 395 -30.63 -23.43 22.80
C LEU A 395 -30.87 -24.91 23.16
N ARG A 396 -29.88 -25.74 22.91
CA ARG A 396 -29.85 -27.13 23.38
C ARG A 396 -28.45 -27.41 23.95
N PRO A 397 -28.20 -27.06 25.22
CA PRO A 397 -26.87 -27.20 25.81
C PRO A 397 -26.50 -28.68 25.96
N ALA A 398 -25.42 -29.08 25.34
CA ALA A 398 -24.83 -30.42 25.43
C ALA A 398 -23.62 -30.47 26.38
N LEU A 399 -23.52 -29.48 27.28
CA LEU A 399 -22.43 -29.31 28.22
C LEU A 399 -22.75 -30.02 29.55
N PRO A 400 -21.73 -30.41 30.34
CA PRO A 400 -21.92 -30.92 31.71
C PRO A 400 -22.63 -29.90 32.60
N PRO A 401 -23.30 -30.33 33.67
CA PRO A 401 -23.85 -29.41 34.67
C PRO A 401 -22.77 -28.49 35.23
N GLY A 402 -23.10 -27.23 35.44
CA GLY A 402 -22.15 -26.21 35.89
C GLY A 402 -22.54 -24.80 35.52
N ASP A 403 -21.65 -23.86 35.82
CA ASP A 403 -21.82 -22.44 35.52
C ASP A 403 -21.07 -22.06 34.25
N TYR A 404 -21.77 -21.35 33.37
CA TYR A 404 -21.27 -20.95 32.02
C TYR A 404 -21.65 -19.52 31.72
N GLN A 405 -20.93 -18.94 30.73
CA GLN A 405 -21.30 -17.71 30.09
C GLN A 405 -21.68 -18.00 28.64
N LEU A 406 -22.89 -17.65 28.24
CA LEU A 406 -23.35 -17.68 26.87
C LEU A 406 -23.11 -16.30 26.27
N VAL A 407 -22.23 -16.25 25.27
CA VAL A 407 -21.81 -15.01 24.61
C VAL A 407 -22.53 -14.84 23.30
N TRP A 408 -23.12 -13.66 23.09
CA TRP A 408 -23.90 -13.29 21.92
C TRP A 408 -23.16 -12.26 21.08
N GLY A 409 -23.04 -12.51 19.79
CA GLY A 409 -22.41 -11.58 18.87
C GLY A 409 -23.04 -11.63 17.49
N MET A 410 -22.93 -10.56 16.74
CA MET A 410 -23.24 -10.55 15.31
C MET A 410 -22.00 -10.92 14.49
N LEU A 411 -22.25 -11.57 13.37
CA LEU A 411 -21.22 -11.83 12.36
C LEU A 411 -21.77 -11.60 10.95
N GLN A 412 -20.87 -11.38 10.01
CA GLN A 412 -21.13 -11.54 8.59
C GLN A 412 -20.44 -12.82 8.13
N HIS A 413 -21.25 -13.78 7.68
CA HIS A 413 -20.80 -15.13 7.34
C HIS A 413 -19.60 -15.12 6.38
N ASN A 414 -18.54 -15.88 6.69
CA ASN A 414 -17.26 -15.94 5.98
C ASN A 414 -16.48 -14.61 5.85
N ILE A 415 -16.89 -13.53 6.52
CA ILE A 415 -16.22 -12.23 6.45
C ILE A 415 -15.59 -11.88 7.79
N LEU A 416 -16.40 -11.63 8.82
CA LEU A 416 -15.88 -11.24 10.15
C LEU A 416 -16.95 -11.32 11.23
N TRP A 417 -16.48 -11.39 12.50
CA TRP A 417 -17.28 -11.09 13.66
C TRP A 417 -17.26 -9.60 13.96
N PHE A 418 -18.39 -9.05 14.43
CA PHE A 418 -18.50 -7.64 14.78
C PHE A 418 -17.53 -7.19 15.87
N ARG A 419 -17.18 -8.09 16.81
CA ARG A 419 -16.12 -7.83 17.81
C ARG A 419 -14.78 -7.45 17.18
N HIS A 420 -14.47 -7.92 15.97
CA HIS A 420 -13.27 -7.53 15.22
C HIS A 420 -13.33 -6.06 14.72
N ARG A 421 -14.47 -5.39 14.90
CA ARG A 421 -14.70 -3.97 14.64
C ARG A 421 -15.03 -3.19 15.91
N ASN A 422 -14.60 -3.70 17.07
CA ASN A 422 -14.81 -3.11 18.39
C ASN A 422 -16.29 -2.97 18.79
N VAL A 423 -17.15 -3.83 18.27
CA VAL A 423 -18.53 -3.94 18.70
C VAL A 423 -18.58 -4.90 19.90
N PRO A 424 -19.04 -4.44 21.07
CA PRO A 424 -19.12 -5.30 22.26
C PRO A 424 -20.10 -6.45 22.03
N GLU A 425 -19.76 -7.61 22.57
CA GLU A 425 -20.62 -8.77 22.64
C GLU A 425 -21.49 -8.70 23.91
N ALA A 426 -22.64 -9.38 23.91
CA ALA A 426 -23.51 -9.47 25.08
C ALA A 426 -23.29 -10.83 25.78
N HIS A 427 -23.50 -10.85 27.09
CA HIS A 427 -23.28 -12.03 27.92
C HIS A 427 -24.53 -12.40 28.71
N THR A 428 -24.84 -13.70 28.79
CA THR A 428 -25.87 -14.29 29.64
C THR A 428 -25.21 -15.31 30.55
N TYR A 429 -25.37 -15.16 31.85
CA TYR A 429 -24.91 -16.19 32.81
C TYR A 429 -25.88 -17.36 32.80
N VAL A 430 -25.36 -18.58 32.66
CA VAL A 430 -26.17 -19.81 32.57
C VAL A 430 -25.75 -20.80 33.64
N HIS A 431 -26.69 -21.16 34.49
CA HIS A 431 -26.55 -22.30 35.39
C HIS A 431 -27.21 -23.54 34.75
N LEU A 432 -26.41 -24.54 34.45
CA LEU A 432 -26.86 -25.81 33.85
C LEU A 432 -27.09 -26.84 34.92
N GLU A 433 -28.34 -27.30 35.07
CA GLU A 433 -28.73 -28.36 36.01
C GLU A 433 -28.65 -29.75 35.33
N GLU A 434 -28.54 -30.79 36.14
CA GLU A 434 -28.51 -32.18 35.66
C GLU A 434 -29.84 -32.55 34.98
N GLY A 435 -29.80 -32.99 33.74
CA GLY A 435 -30.97 -33.48 33.01
C GLY A 435 -31.21 -34.96 33.23
N ALA A 436 -32.49 -35.39 33.25
CA ALA A 436 -32.91 -36.78 33.44
C ALA A 436 -32.61 -37.74 32.26
N GLY A 437 -31.65 -37.41 31.38
CA GLY A 437 -31.32 -38.21 30.21
C GLY A 437 -29.84 -38.27 29.93
N SER A 438 -29.32 -39.46 29.65
CA SER A 438 -27.94 -39.67 29.19
C SER A 438 -27.64 -38.83 27.97
N VAL A 439 -26.55 -38.05 28.04
CA VAL A 439 -26.02 -37.29 26.90
C VAL A 439 -25.53 -38.28 25.83
N ALA A 440 -26.40 -38.63 24.88
CA ALA A 440 -25.99 -39.24 23.62
C ALA A 440 -25.46 -38.12 22.75
N LEU A 441 -24.17 -38.13 22.46
CA LEU A 441 -23.57 -37.29 21.39
C LEU A 441 -24.31 -37.59 20.09
N LEU A 442 -25.27 -36.73 19.71
CA LEU A 442 -25.90 -36.77 18.40
C LEU A 442 -24.94 -36.16 17.40
N PRO A 443 -24.77 -36.80 16.21
CA PRO A 443 -23.92 -36.26 15.18
C PRO A 443 -24.49 -34.93 14.66
N GLU A 444 -23.59 -33.98 14.47
CA GLU A 444 -23.81 -32.67 13.92
C GLU A 444 -24.60 -32.72 12.61
N SER A 445 -25.83 -32.19 12.57
CA SER A 445 -26.52 -31.78 11.37
C SER A 445 -26.67 -30.26 11.37
N GLY A 446 -25.63 -29.62 11.07
CA GLY A 446 -25.50 -28.20 10.76
C GLY A 446 -24.12 -28.02 10.16
N ALA A 447 -24.00 -27.34 9.05
CA ALA A 447 -22.73 -27.12 8.38
C ALA A 447 -21.74 -26.47 9.38
N THR A 448 -20.94 -27.30 10.02
CA THR A 448 -19.79 -26.83 10.80
C THR A 448 -18.79 -26.23 9.83
N LEU A 449 -18.70 -24.92 9.86
CA LEU A 449 -17.53 -24.26 9.29
C LEU A 449 -16.31 -24.70 10.13
N PRO A 450 -15.16 -25.00 9.49
CA PRO A 450 -13.98 -25.41 10.20
C PRO A 450 -13.67 -24.36 11.28
N GLY A 451 -13.63 -24.80 12.53
CA GLY A 451 -13.35 -23.96 13.68
C GLY A 451 -12.02 -23.26 13.50
N GLY A 452 -12.05 -22.08 12.92
CA GLY A 452 -10.93 -21.17 12.97
C GLY A 452 -10.70 -20.85 14.44
N ALA A 453 -9.47 -21.08 14.92
CA ALA A 453 -9.06 -20.60 16.22
C ALA A 453 -9.60 -19.17 16.39
N MET A 454 -10.14 -18.85 17.57
CA MET A 454 -10.54 -17.49 17.94
C MET A 454 -9.29 -16.60 17.84
N LEU A 455 -8.99 -16.15 16.62
CA LEU A 455 -7.93 -15.16 16.39
C LEU A 455 -8.47 -13.86 16.98
N THR A 456 -7.93 -13.50 18.14
CA THR A 456 -8.08 -12.14 18.68
C THR A 456 -7.40 -11.21 17.66
N GLN A 457 -8.19 -10.71 16.70
CA GLN A 457 -7.66 -9.70 15.80
C GLN A 457 -7.41 -8.43 16.61
N PRO A 458 -6.23 -7.79 16.44
CA PRO A 458 -5.95 -6.55 17.12
C PRO A 458 -7.02 -5.50 16.77
N PRO A 459 -7.33 -4.59 17.71
CA PRO A 459 -8.37 -3.58 17.50
C PRO A 459 -8.06 -2.71 16.29
N THR A 460 -9.06 -2.42 15.50
CA THR A 460 -8.93 -1.53 14.34
C THR A 460 -8.75 -0.10 14.80
N VAL A 461 -7.63 0.52 14.43
CA VAL A 461 -7.27 1.89 14.82
C VAL A 461 -7.61 2.89 13.72
N GLY A 462 -8.27 4.00 14.08
CA GLY A 462 -8.60 5.08 13.16
C GLY A 462 -7.37 5.93 12.80
N ARG A 463 -7.38 6.57 11.62
CA ARG A 463 -6.26 7.43 11.16
C ARG A 463 -5.93 8.55 12.14
N LEU A 464 -6.93 9.20 12.73
CA LEU A 464 -6.69 10.30 13.68
C LEU A 464 -5.94 9.83 14.92
N ASP A 465 -6.20 8.62 15.40
CA ASP A 465 -5.50 8.06 16.55
C ASP A 465 -4.07 7.67 16.18
N LEU A 466 -3.86 7.10 14.98
CA LEU A 466 -2.50 6.88 14.45
C LEU A 466 -1.72 8.19 14.33
N TRP A 467 -2.34 9.28 13.85
CA TRP A 467 -1.70 10.59 13.75
C TRP A 467 -1.37 11.18 15.11
N ARG A 468 -2.26 11.04 16.10
CA ARG A 468 -1.98 11.43 17.49
C ARG A 468 -0.81 10.65 18.08
N ALA A 469 -0.78 9.33 17.86
CA ALA A 469 0.33 8.49 18.28
C ALA A 469 1.65 8.93 17.60
N ALA A 470 1.62 9.20 16.28
CA ALA A 470 2.78 9.68 15.55
C ALA A 470 3.36 10.98 16.11
N LEU A 471 2.51 11.96 16.41
CA LEU A 471 2.94 13.23 17.01
C LEU A 471 3.51 13.04 18.42
N ARG A 472 2.95 12.14 19.24
CA ARG A 472 3.49 11.82 20.58
C ARG A 472 4.85 11.14 20.49
N ILE A 473 5.00 10.15 19.58
CA ILE A 473 6.27 9.46 19.33
C ILE A 473 7.34 10.47 18.86
N TRP A 474 7.00 11.34 17.91
CA TRP A 474 7.91 12.36 17.42
C TRP A 474 8.34 13.35 18.52
N ALA A 475 7.40 13.77 19.39
CA ALA A 475 7.69 14.74 20.46
C ALA A 475 8.76 14.25 21.46
N GLU A 476 8.91 12.94 21.65
CA GLU A 476 9.96 12.37 22.51
C GLU A 476 11.35 12.40 21.85
N ARG A 477 11.43 12.33 20.52
CA ARG A 477 12.69 12.34 19.76
C ARG A 477 12.62 13.22 18.51
N PRO A 478 12.45 14.54 18.68
CA PRO A 478 12.10 15.42 17.56
C PRO A 478 13.21 15.57 16.52
N LEU A 479 14.48 15.46 16.91
CA LEU A 479 15.61 15.76 16.03
C LEU A 479 15.94 14.62 15.05
N LEU A 480 16.10 13.39 15.56
CA LEU A 480 16.52 12.23 14.78
C LEU A 480 15.44 11.15 14.63
N GLY A 481 14.30 11.31 15.32
CA GLY A 481 13.23 10.35 15.32
C GLY A 481 13.55 9.05 16.10
N VAL A 482 12.71 8.06 15.92
CA VAL A 482 12.81 6.74 16.58
C VAL A 482 13.42 5.66 15.70
N GLY A 483 13.90 6.02 14.53
CA GLY A 483 14.38 5.12 13.48
C GLY A 483 13.33 4.91 12.38
N PRO A 484 13.73 4.90 11.09
CA PRO A 484 12.80 4.67 9.99
C PRO A 484 12.09 3.32 10.16
N ASP A 485 10.83 3.25 9.76
CA ASP A 485 9.95 2.07 9.85
C ASP A 485 9.53 1.63 11.28
N ASN A 486 9.97 2.32 12.32
CA ASN A 486 9.71 1.92 13.72
C ASN A 486 8.37 2.38 14.28
N PHE A 487 7.64 3.27 13.60
CA PHE A 487 6.32 3.71 14.03
C PHE A 487 5.39 2.51 14.30
N ARG A 488 5.31 1.57 13.39
CA ARG A 488 4.43 0.39 13.44
C ARG A 488 4.67 -0.51 14.68
N HIS A 489 5.88 -0.52 15.20
CA HIS A 489 6.24 -1.27 16.41
C HIS A 489 5.95 -0.52 17.72
N LEU A 490 5.65 0.78 17.64
CA LEU A 490 5.55 1.64 18.81
C LEU A 490 4.14 2.19 19.07
N TYR A 491 3.35 2.45 18.02
CA TYR A 491 2.09 3.20 18.12
C TYR A 491 1.10 2.63 19.13
N GLY A 492 1.03 1.30 19.26
CA GLY A 492 0.11 0.64 20.18
C GLY A 492 0.35 1.02 21.64
N ARG A 493 1.61 1.25 22.05
CA ARG A 493 1.94 1.73 23.41
C ARG A 493 1.39 3.12 23.68
N TYR A 494 1.40 4.01 22.69
CA TYR A 494 0.90 5.38 22.80
C TYR A 494 -0.63 5.49 22.73
N LEU A 495 -1.29 4.39 22.33
CA LEU A 495 -2.74 4.25 22.35
C LEU A 495 -3.24 3.33 23.48
N ASN A 496 -2.34 2.89 24.38
CA ASN A 496 -2.65 1.96 25.50
C ASN A 496 -3.31 0.66 25.04
N LEU A 497 -2.87 0.11 23.89
CA LEU A 497 -3.36 -1.16 23.36
C LEU A 497 -2.56 -2.32 23.99
N SER A 498 -3.25 -3.39 24.38
CA SER A 498 -2.63 -4.62 24.88
C SER A 498 -1.99 -5.45 23.74
N ALA A 499 -2.55 -5.37 22.53
CA ALA A 499 -2.03 -5.96 21.32
C ALA A 499 -2.38 -5.05 20.12
N TRP A 500 -1.52 -5.02 19.11
CA TRP A 500 -1.73 -4.24 17.89
C TRP A 500 -1.10 -4.90 16.67
N ASP A 501 -1.55 -4.50 15.47
CA ASP A 501 -1.01 -4.97 14.19
C ASP A 501 0.27 -4.20 13.87
N ASP A 502 1.42 -4.86 13.94
CA ASP A 502 2.75 -4.29 13.66
C ASP A 502 3.03 -4.06 12.15
N ARG A 503 2.03 -4.30 11.29
CA ARG A 503 2.07 -3.93 9.86
C ARG A 503 1.40 -2.58 9.59
N LEU A 504 0.76 -1.98 10.61
CA LEU A 504 0.01 -0.75 10.47
C LEU A 504 0.92 0.47 10.67
N HIS A 505 0.94 1.34 9.68
CA HIS A 505 1.65 2.63 9.67
C HIS A 505 0.75 3.80 10.05
N ALA A 506 1.34 5.01 10.14
CA ALA A 506 0.58 6.23 10.42
C ALA A 506 -0.43 6.59 9.31
N ASN A 507 -0.41 5.89 8.17
CA ASN A 507 -1.21 6.24 6.99
C ASN A 507 -1.08 7.73 6.62
N ASN A 508 0.14 8.24 6.75
CA ASN A 508 0.52 9.60 6.39
C ASN A 508 2.04 9.66 6.21
N LEU A 509 2.48 9.91 4.98
CA LEU A 509 3.90 9.96 4.62
C LEU A 509 4.69 10.95 5.47
N TYR A 510 4.12 12.12 5.75
CA TYR A 510 4.82 13.20 6.44
C TYR A 510 5.02 12.88 7.93
N LEU A 511 4.03 12.27 8.56
CA LEU A 511 4.14 11.82 9.94
C LEU A 511 5.12 10.66 10.09
N GLU A 512 5.14 9.73 9.14
CA GLU A 512 6.14 8.66 9.10
C GLU A 512 7.57 9.20 8.95
N LEU A 513 7.76 10.21 8.08
CA LEU A 513 9.05 10.87 7.94
C LEU A 513 9.48 11.55 9.25
N LEU A 514 8.57 12.28 9.91
CA LEU A 514 8.86 12.94 11.17
C LEU A 514 9.15 11.96 12.30
N THR A 515 8.36 10.92 12.44
CA THR A 515 8.59 9.91 13.49
C THR A 515 9.86 9.11 13.25
N GLY A 516 10.09 8.66 12.00
CA GLY A 516 11.23 7.82 11.65
C GLY A 516 12.56 8.56 11.62
N TRP A 517 12.64 9.71 10.97
CA TRP A 517 13.89 10.45 10.73
C TRP A 517 14.01 11.75 11.54
N GLY A 518 12.98 12.14 12.29
CA GLY A 518 12.92 13.43 12.97
C GLY A 518 12.98 14.62 12.00
N VAL A 519 13.16 15.80 12.55
CA VAL A 519 13.26 17.05 11.77
C VAL A 519 14.49 17.05 10.86
N ALA A 520 15.64 16.54 11.34
CA ALA A 520 16.89 16.59 10.58
C ALA A 520 16.82 15.77 9.28
N GLY A 521 16.40 14.50 9.36
CA GLY A 521 16.27 13.66 8.18
C GLY A 521 15.13 14.10 7.26
N THR A 522 14.01 14.54 7.82
CA THR A 522 12.87 15.08 7.04
C THR A 522 13.27 16.33 6.26
N LEU A 523 14.03 17.27 6.86
CA LEU A 523 14.52 18.45 6.15
C LEU A 523 15.56 18.10 5.08
N ALA A 524 16.45 17.13 5.32
CA ALA A 524 17.39 16.68 4.31
C ALA A 524 16.66 16.07 3.10
N PHE A 525 15.65 15.23 3.33
CA PHE A 525 14.79 14.68 2.28
C PHE A 525 14.03 15.78 1.53
N ALA A 526 13.37 16.69 2.27
CA ALA A 526 12.64 17.82 1.68
C ALA A 526 13.56 18.72 0.84
N SER A 527 14.81 18.96 1.28
CA SER A 527 15.81 19.74 0.54
C SER A 527 16.21 19.05 -0.77
N LEU A 528 16.40 17.73 -0.76
CA LEU A 528 16.64 16.95 -1.98
C LEU A 528 15.47 17.08 -2.95
N LEU A 529 14.24 16.89 -2.46
CA LEU A 529 13.02 17.00 -3.26
C LEU A 529 12.83 18.40 -3.83
N TRP A 530 13.15 19.43 -3.05
CA TRP A 530 13.10 20.82 -3.48
C TRP A 530 14.04 21.08 -4.67
N VAL A 531 15.27 20.54 -4.62
CA VAL A 531 16.22 20.66 -5.73
C VAL A 531 15.70 19.95 -6.99
N ILE A 532 15.11 18.76 -6.84
CA ILE A 532 14.49 18.01 -7.95
C ILE A 532 13.31 18.81 -8.52
N ALA A 533 12.42 19.32 -7.66
CA ALA A 533 11.26 20.11 -8.06
C ALA A 533 11.67 21.41 -8.79
N ARG A 534 12.72 22.11 -8.32
CA ARG A 534 13.26 23.30 -9.00
C ARG A 534 13.85 22.96 -10.38
N ARG A 535 14.48 21.80 -10.54
CA ARG A 535 14.95 21.33 -11.85
C ARG A 535 13.79 21.00 -12.76
N TRP A 536 12.78 20.28 -12.25
CA TRP A 536 11.56 20.01 -12.98
C TRP A 536 10.85 21.30 -13.44
N LEU A 537 10.72 22.30 -12.57
CA LEU A 537 10.09 23.59 -12.94
C LEU A 537 10.86 24.33 -14.01
N ARG A 538 12.19 24.29 -13.99
CA ARG A 538 13.01 24.88 -15.08
C ARG A 538 12.79 24.14 -16.40
N LEU A 539 12.86 22.80 -16.35
CA LEU A 539 12.58 21.94 -17.50
C LEU A 539 11.17 22.21 -18.07
N TRP A 540 10.16 22.25 -17.20
CA TRP A 540 8.77 22.49 -17.61
C TRP A 540 8.58 23.85 -18.30
N ARG A 541 9.34 24.86 -17.90
CA ARG A 541 9.31 26.20 -18.54
C ARG A 541 10.04 26.23 -19.87
N ALA A 542 11.16 25.56 -20.00
CA ALA A 542 12.05 25.58 -21.15
C ALA A 542 11.69 24.55 -22.23
N ALA A 543 11.15 23.39 -21.85
CA ALA A 543 10.93 22.27 -22.75
C ALA A 543 9.82 22.54 -23.78
N THR A 544 10.01 22.02 -24.99
CA THR A 544 9.06 22.06 -26.11
C THR A 544 8.83 20.65 -26.68
N GLY A 545 7.78 20.48 -27.49
CA GLY A 545 7.45 19.21 -28.13
C GLY A 545 7.27 18.05 -27.16
N ALA A 546 7.80 16.88 -27.47
CA ALA A 546 7.68 15.67 -26.65
C ALA A 546 8.28 15.84 -25.25
N ALA A 547 9.40 16.56 -25.12
CA ALA A 547 10.04 16.78 -23.82
C ALA A 547 9.15 17.58 -22.85
N ALA A 548 8.37 18.54 -23.35
CA ALA A 548 7.40 19.28 -22.54
C ALA A 548 6.30 18.36 -22.00
N ILE A 549 5.78 17.46 -22.84
CA ILE A 549 4.74 16.49 -22.48
C ILE A 549 5.28 15.48 -21.46
N TRP A 550 6.47 14.94 -21.68
CA TRP A 550 7.11 14.00 -20.74
C TRP A 550 7.46 14.68 -19.40
N SER A 551 7.94 15.92 -19.43
CA SER A 551 8.18 16.72 -18.23
C SER A 551 6.90 16.91 -17.40
N LEU A 552 5.78 17.23 -18.05
CA LEU A 552 4.48 17.37 -17.40
C LEU A 552 4.05 16.05 -16.78
N ALA A 553 4.17 14.93 -17.49
CA ALA A 553 3.77 13.62 -17.02
C ALA A 553 4.60 13.13 -15.82
N LEU A 554 5.93 13.23 -15.90
CA LEU A 554 6.84 12.89 -14.79
C LEU A 554 6.58 13.76 -13.57
N GLY A 555 6.37 15.08 -13.76
CA GLY A 555 6.01 15.98 -12.68
C GLY A 555 4.65 15.69 -12.07
N SER A 556 3.68 15.26 -12.88
CA SER A 556 2.37 14.80 -12.41
C SER A 556 2.49 13.54 -11.55
N SER A 557 3.26 12.53 -12.00
CA SER A 557 3.53 11.33 -11.21
C SER A 557 4.24 11.65 -9.90
N PHE A 558 5.24 12.55 -9.93
CA PHE A 558 5.92 13.04 -8.75
C PHE A 558 4.96 13.73 -7.77
N LEU A 559 4.07 14.59 -8.26
CA LEU A 559 3.12 15.32 -7.44
C LEU A 559 2.07 14.40 -6.81
N ILE A 560 1.55 13.42 -7.56
CA ILE A 560 0.60 12.41 -7.05
C ILE A 560 1.17 11.70 -5.82
N PHE A 561 2.44 11.29 -5.85
CA PHE A 561 3.07 10.60 -4.73
C PHE A 561 2.94 11.40 -3.43
N PHE A 562 3.16 12.72 -3.48
CA PHE A 562 3.06 13.57 -2.29
C PHE A 562 1.61 13.89 -1.90
N LEU A 563 0.73 14.13 -2.88
CA LEU A 563 -0.67 14.42 -2.58
C LEU A 563 -1.37 13.20 -1.96
N HIS A 564 -1.14 12.01 -2.49
CA HIS A 564 -1.67 10.77 -1.90
C HIS A 564 -1.03 10.48 -0.53
N GLY A 565 0.24 10.86 -0.34
CA GLY A 565 1.00 10.71 0.90
C GLY A 565 0.41 11.44 2.12
N PHE A 566 -0.54 12.37 1.95
CA PHE A 566 -1.31 12.92 3.08
C PHE A 566 -2.25 11.89 3.72
N LEU A 567 -2.63 10.85 2.98
CA LEU A 567 -3.64 9.87 3.39
C LEU A 567 -3.10 8.45 3.47
N ASP A 568 -1.82 8.23 3.08
CA ASP A 568 -1.23 6.90 3.10
C ASP A 568 0.31 6.95 3.21
N TYR A 569 0.95 5.78 3.42
CA TYR A 569 2.41 5.63 3.49
C TYR A 569 2.87 4.53 2.52
N PHE A 570 3.92 4.78 1.74
CA PHE A 570 4.29 3.93 0.60
C PHE A 570 5.75 3.52 0.55
N LEU A 571 6.63 4.16 1.34
CA LEU A 571 8.07 3.91 1.25
C LEU A 571 8.47 2.51 1.75
N GLU A 572 7.57 1.80 2.39
CA GLU A 572 7.73 0.40 2.76
C GLU A 572 7.65 -0.54 1.55
N PHE A 573 6.81 -0.20 0.56
CA PHE A 573 6.52 -1.08 -0.58
C PHE A 573 7.51 -0.88 -1.71
N VAL A 574 8.31 -1.92 -2.00
CA VAL A 574 9.38 -1.88 -3.01
C VAL A 574 8.90 -1.39 -4.39
N PRO A 575 7.73 -1.79 -4.92
CA PRO A 575 7.24 -1.27 -6.20
C PRO A 575 7.10 0.24 -6.25
N LEU A 576 6.45 0.83 -5.23
CA LEU A 576 6.21 2.28 -5.18
C LEU A 576 7.46 3.08 -4.85
N TYR A 577 8.25 2.56 -3.94
CA TYR A 577 9.51 3.13 -3.55
C TYR A 577 10.48 3.22 -4.74
N LEU A 578 10.65 2.14 -5.51
CA LEU A 578 11.47 2.16 -6.72
C LEU A 578 10.85 3.03 -7.83
N LEU A 579 9.52 2.99 -8.03
CA LEU A 579 8.84 3.87 -8.99
C LEU A 579 9.10 5.35 -8.67
N PHE A 580 9.02 5.75 -7.39
CA PHE A 580 9.32 7.10 -6.95
C PHE A 580 10.75 7.53 -7.31
N TRP A 581 11.75 6.69 -7.00
CA TRP A 581 13.15 7.00 -7.33
C TRP A 581 13.41 6.94 -8.84
N MET A 582 12.71 6.10 -9.58
CA MET A 582 12.80 6.09 -11.03
C MET A 582 12.21 7.37 -11.64
N VAL A 583 11.03 7.79 -11.22
CA VAL A 583 10.42 9.05 -11.70
C VAL A 583 11.31 10.25 -11.39
N THR A 584 11.84 10.33 -10.18
CA THR A 584 12.75 11.43 -9.79
C THR A 584 14.07 11.43 -10.58
N GLY A 585 14.64 10.25 -10.81
CA GLY A 585 15.85 10.09 -11.64
C GLY A 585 15.61 10.49 -13.10
N LEU A 586 14.46 10.10 -13.67
CA LEU A 586 14.08 10.46 -15.03
C LEU A 586 13.80 11.97 -15.18
N ILE A 587 13.24 12.64 -14.17
CA ILE A 587 13.11 14.11 -14.14
C ILE A 587 14.48 14.78 -14.26
N VAL A 588 15.44 14.32 -13.45
CA VAL A 588 16.79 14.88 -13.44
C VAL A 588 17.53 14.58 -14.74
N ALA A 589 17.44 13.35 -15.25
CA ALA A 589 18.04 12.96 -16.52
C ALA A 589 17.49 13.80 -17.69
N LEU A 590 16.18 13.98 -17.78
CA LEU A 590 15.56 14.82 -18.82
C LEU A 590 15.97 16.30 -18.66
N SER A 591 16.13 16.80 -17.43
CA SER A 591 16.55 18.18 -17.16
C SER A 591 18.01 18.48 -17.53
N SER A 592 18.84 17.47 -17.71
CA SER A 592 20.24 17.64 -18.12
C SER A 592 20.41 17.86 -19.63
N GLU A 593 19.35 17.67 -20.42
CA GLU A 593 19.34 17.96 -21.86
C GLU A 593 19.06 19.46 -22.15
N PHE A 594 18.56 20.22 -21.16
CA PHE A 594 18.19 21.63 -21.23
C PHE A 594 18.93 22.45 -20.14
#